data_b3d40ca3015e143fc86520e894adfd18
#
_entry.id   b3d40ca3015e143fc86520e894adfd18
#
_cell.length_a   1.000
_cell.length_b   1.000
_cell.length_c   1.000
_cell.angle_alpha   90.00
_cell.angle_beta   90.00
_cell.angle_gamma   90.00
#
_symmetry.space_group_name_H-M   'P 1'
#
loop_
_entity.id
_entity.type
_entity.pdbx_description
1 polymer ?
#
loop_
_entity_poly.entity_id
_entity_poly.type
_entity_poly.pdbx_seq_one_letter_code
_entity_poly.pdbx_strand_id
1 'polypeptide(L)'
;MAMRWDQVNFDKATWFIPRTKNGTSHEVPLVEAALTLLELRKGLTVDDNAWVFMSSYSKSGHIESPEKAWKSLLSKAGIVHYRGTRIHDLRRSMGSWQVNLGSSLAIIGKSLNHKNLATTAIYAHVNEEPVRQSMEQASVAMIAASDK
;
A
#
# COMPACT_ATOMS: atom_id res chain seq x y z
N MET A 1 14.86 2.95 -3.03
CA MET A 1 13.97 1.75 -2.96
C MET A 1 14.77 0.54 -2.48
N ALA A 2 15.00 0.48 -1.17
CA ALA A 2 15.90 -0.49 -0.54
C ALA A 2 15.18 -1.77 -0.07
N MET A 3 14.28 -2.31 -0.89
CA MET A 3 13.60 -3.58 -0.64
C MET A 3 14.54 -4.73 -1.00
N ARG A 4 14.66 -5.73 -0.12
CA ARG A 4 15.51 -6.91 -0.31
C ARG A 4 14.68 -8.17 -0.41
N TRP A 5 15.19 -9.17 -1.12
CA TRP A 5 14.50 -10.45 -1.28
C TRP A 5 14.37 -11.23 0.04
N ASP A 6 15.34 -11.12 0.93
CA ASP A 6 15.32 -11.76 2.26
C ASP A 6 14.25 -11.14 3.21
N GLN A 7 13.68 -10.00 2.84
CA GLN A 7 12.59 -9.33 3.58
C GLN A 7 11.20 -9.73 3.06
N VAL A 8 11.11 -10.46 1.95
CA VAL A 8 9.83 -10.88 1.35
C VAL A 8 9.57 -12.32 1.72
N ASN A 9 8.45 -12.54 2.40
CA ASN A 9 7.95 -13.87 2.68
C ASN A 9 6.79 -14.17 1.75
N PHE A 10 7.01 -15.02 0.75
CA PHE A 10 5.99 -15.39 -0.24
C PHE A 10 4.91 -16.30 0.38
N ASP A 11 5.28 -17.20 1.31
CA ASP A 11 4.33 -18.12 1.95
C ASP A 11 3.33 -17.38 2.85
N LYS A 12 3.83 -16.37 3.59
CA LYS A 12 3.00 -15.53 4.47
C LYS A 12 2.41 -14.32 3.77
N ALA A 13 2.78 -14.10 2.50
CA ALA A 13 2.40 -12.92 1.74
C ALA A 13 2.71 -11.61 2.48
N THR A 14 3.94 -11.45 3.00
CA THR A 14 4.34 -10.27 3.76
C THR A 14 5.70 -9.73 3.33
N TRP A 15 5.88 -8.42 3.50
CA TRP A 15 7.16 -7.75 3.38
C TRP A 15 7.55 -7.13 4.72
N PHE A 16 8.66 -7.57 5.29
CA PHE A 16 9.21 -7.04 6.52
C PHE A 16 10.15 -5.87 6.26
N ILE A 17 9.84 -4.71 6.81
CA ILE A 17 10.68 -3.51 6.78
C ILE A 17 11.35 -3.37 8.14
N PRO A 18 12.67 -3.64 8.27
CA PRO A 18 13.34 -3.65 9.58
C PRO A 18 13.32 -2.28 10.25
N ARG A 19 13.40 -1.20 9.47
CA ARG A 19 13.39 0.17 9.97
C ARG A 19 12.69 1.10 9.00
N THR A 20 11.56 1.65 9.42
CA THR A 20 10.86 2.70 8.67
C THR A 20 11.45 4.08 8.98
N LYS A 21 11.03 5.11 8.24
CA LYS A 21 11.37 6.52 8.54
C LYS A 21 11.03 6.90 10.00
N ASN A 22 10.09 6.21 10.59
CA ASN A 22 9.63 6.44 11.97
C ASN A 22 10.48 5.70 13.03
N GLY A 23 11.54 4.99 12.61
CA GLY A 23 12.46 4.26 13.50
C GLY A 23 11.96 2.88 13.97
N THR A 24 10.73 2.49 13.63
CA THR A 24 10.13 1.19 13.99
C THR A 24 10.13 0.23 12.80
N SER A 25 10.14 -1.08 13.07
CA SER A 25 9.87 -2.08 12.04
C SER A 25 8.41 -2.04 11.60
N HIS A 26 8.14 -2.53 10.41
CA HIS A 26 6.80 -2.63 9.87
C HIS A 26 6.67 -3.86 8.99
N GLU A 27 5.61 -4.63 9.16
CA GLU A 27 5.26 -5.75 8.31
C GLU A 27 4.08 -5.34 7.42
N VAL A 28 4.28 -5.42 6.11
CA VAL A 28 3.30 -5.01 5.10
C VAL A 28 2.68 -6.27 4.50
N PRO A 29 1.36 -6.47 4.63
CA PRO A 29 0.67 -7.52 3.87
C PRO A 29 0.79 -7.26 2.36
N LEU A 30 1.15 -8.28 1.61
CA LEU A 30 1.23 -8.23 0.16
C LEU A 30 -0.04 -8.83 -0.43
N VAL A 31 -0.72 -8.05 -1.27
CA VAL A 31 -1.86 -8.53 -2.05
C VAL A 31 -1.37 -9.37 -3.22
N GLU A 32 -2.23 -10.25 -3.75
CA GLU A 32 -1.88 -11.20 -4.81
C GLU A 32 -1.23 -10.54 -6.03
N ALA A 33 -1.77 -9.42 -6.48
CA ALA A 33 -1.20 -8.66 -7.58
C ALA A 33 0.24 -8.20 -7.32
N ALA A 34 0.59 -7.87 -6.06
CA ALA A 34 1.95 -7.50 -5.68
C ALA A 34 2.88 -8.71 -5.63
N LEU A 35 2.39 -9.87 -5.15
CA LEU A 35 3.14 -11.13 -5.14
C LEU A 35 3.49 -11.56 -6.56
N THR A 36 2.50 -11.61 -7.46
CA THR A 36 2.70 -11.94 -8.87
C THR A 36 3.79 -11.07 -9.51
N LEU A 37 3.75 -9.76 -9.27
CA LEU A 37 4.77 -8.84 -9.79
C LEU A 37 6.16 -9.10 -9.18
N LEU A 38 6.23 -9.45 -7.90
CA LEU A 38 7.50 -9.78 -7.23
C LEU A 38 8.06 -11.11 -7.73
N GLU A 39 7.23 -12.13 -7.96
CA GLU A 39 7.62 -13.41 -8.52
C GLU A 39 8.16 -13.26 -9.94
N LEU A 40 7.44 -12.56 -10.82
CA LEU A 40 7.91 -12.24 -12.17
C LEU A 40 9.26 -11.52 -12.12
N ARG A 41 9.41 -10.56 -11.21
CA ARG A 41 10.64 -9.81 -11.07
C ARG A 41 11.78 -10.68 -10.54
N LYS A 42 11.49 -11.61 -9.61
CA LYS A 42 12.48 -12.56 -9.08
C LYS A 42 13.00 -13.48 -10.19
N GLY A 43 12.13 -13.95 -11.07
CA GLY A 43 12.50 -14.77 -12.23
C GLY A 43 13.37 -14.02 -13.26
N LEU A 44 13.32 -12.68 -13.29
CA LEU A 44 14.16 -11.84 -14.15
C LEU A 44 15.45 -11.37 -13.47
N THR A 45 15.63 -11.66 -12.18
CA THR A 45 16.84 -11.27 -11.46
C THR A 45 17.96 -12.21 -11.85
N VAL A 46 19.01 -11.66 -12.48
CA VAL A 46 20.22 -12.35 -12.83
C VAL A 46 21.16 -12.23 -11.62
N ASP A 47 21.77 -13.35 -11.21
CA ASP A 47 22.65 -13.48 -10.05
C ASP A 47 21.96 -13.37 -8.68
N ASP A 48 22.68 -13.73 -7.61
CA ASP A 48 22.28 -13.63 -6.19
C ASP A 48 22.13 -12.16 -5.71
N ASN A 49 21.51 -11.31 -6.54
CA ASN A 49 21.32 -9.92 -6.16
C ASN A 49 20.30 -9.80 -5.03
N ALA A 50 20.74 -9.24 -3.91
CA ALA A 50 19.93 -9.10 -2.71
C ALA A 50 18.76 -8.08 -2.88
N TRP A 51 18.82 -7.18 -3.88
CA TRP A 51 17.86 -6.08 -4.04
C TRP A 51 16.73 -6.42 -5.00
N VAL A 52 15.50 -6.19 -4.58
CA VAL A 52 14.31 -6.30 -5.46
C VAL A 52 14.37 -5.27 -6.59
N PHE A 53 14.87 -4.07 -6.32
CA PHE A 53 15.01 -2.97 -7.28
C PHE A 53 16.48 -2.61 -7.45
N MET A 54 17.23 -3.51 -8.10
CA MET A 54 18.64 -3.33 -8.37
C MET A 54 18.93 -2.15 -9.31
N SER A 55 20.11 -1.56 -9.15
CA SER A 55 20.64 -0.52 -10.05
C SER A 55 22.14 -0.62 -10.11
N SER A 56 22.69 -0.83 -11.31
CA SER A 56 24.14 -0.79 -11.58
C SER A 56 24.69 0.64 -11.59
N TYR A 57 23.84 1.64 -11.70
CA TYR A 57 24.24 3.06 -11.75
C TYR A 57 24.32 3.70 -10.36
N SER A 58 23.79 3.05 -9.33
CA SER A 58 23.79 3.58 -7.96
C SER A 58 24.88 2.92 -7.13
N LYS A 59 25.61 3.72 -6.34
CA LYS A 59 26.62 3.21 -5.38
C LYS A 59 26.00 2.29 -4.32
N SER A 60 24.72 2.43 -4.03
CA SER A 60 23.98 1.58 -3.08
C SER A 60 23.56 0.23 -3.66
N GLY A 61 23.75 0.00 -4.97
CA GLY A 61 23.33 -1.22 -5.67
C GLY A 61 21.84 -1.31 -5.94
N HIS A 62 21.03 -0.35 -5.50
CA HIS A 62 19.58 -0.33 -5.71
C HIS A 62 19.10 1.02 -6.24
N ILE A 63 17.86 1.06 -6.79
CA ILE A 63 17.22 2.31 -7.23
C ILE A 63 16.98 3.21 -6.01
N GLU A 64 17.61 4.37 -5.95
CA GLU A 64 17.46 5.33 -4.85
C GLU A 64 16.19 6.17 -5.01
N SER A 65 15.93 6.69 -6.21
CA SER A 65 14.74 7.48 -6.51
C SER A 65 14.02 6.95 -7.75
N PRO A 66 12.72 6.63 -7.65
CA PRO A 66 11.90 6.21 -8.78
C PRO A 66 11.34 7.39 -9.61
N GLU A 67 11.71 8.64 -9.32
CA GLU A 67 11.09 9.83 -9.92
C GLU A 67 11.17 9.86 -11.44
N LYS A 68 12.33 9.48 -12.02
CA LYS A 68 12.48 9.45 -13.49
C LYS A 68 11.54 8.43 -14.13
N ALA A 69 11.44 7.23 -13.53
CA ALA A 69 10.52 6.19 -13.97
C ALA A 69 9.06 6.62 -13.83
N TRP A 70 8.73 7.29 -12.73
CA TRP A 70 7.40 7.85 -12.48
C TRP A 70 7.00 8.88 -13.53
N LYS A 71 7.86 9.86 -13.82
CA LYS A 71 7.63 10.86 -14.85
C LYS A 71 7.45 10.23 -16.23
N SER A 72 8.27 9.24 -16.56
CA SER A 72 8.15 8.50 -17.83
C SER A 72 6.81 7.75 -17.91
N LEU A 73 6.38 7.12 -16.82
CA LEU A 73 5.09 6.43 -16.75
C LEU A 73 3.92 7.40 -16.96
N LEU A 74 3.91 8.53 -16.26
CA LEU A 74 2.87 9.56 -16.39
C LEU A 74 2.79 10.10 -17.83
N SER A 75 3.94 10.36 -18.45
CA SER A 75 4.02 10.81 -19.84
C SER A 75 3.44 9.77 -20.81
N LYS A 76 3.81 8.48 -20.65
CA LYS A 76 3.28 7.39 -21.48
C LYS A 76 1.78 7.17 -21.29
N ALA A 77 1.26 7.45 -20.08
CA ALA A 77 -0.16 7.38 -19.79
C ALA A 77 -0.96 8.61 -20.27
N GLY A 78 -0.32 9.57 -20.96
CA GLY A 78 -0.98 10.79 -21.44
C GLY A 78 -1.38 11.77 -20.34
N ILE A 79 -0.84 11.60 -19.12
CA ILE A 79 -1.12 12.51 -18.00
C ILE A 79 -0.23 13.75 -18.14
N VAL A 80 -0.71 14.74 -18.91
CA VAL A 80 0.07 15.92 -19.31
C VAL A 80 0.29 16.89 -18.15
N HIS A 81 -0.64 16.97 -17.21
CA HIS A 81 -0.59 17.88 -16.07
C HIS A 81 -0.05 17.20 -14.80
N TYR A 82 1.07 16.47 -14.92
CA TYR A 82 1.69 15.75 -13.81
C TYR A 82 2.39 16.65 -12.78
N ARG A 83 2.39 17.97 -12.93
CA ARG A 83 2.94 18.93 -11.96
C ARG A 83 2.14 18.88 -10.65
N GLY A 84 2.38 17.90 -9.83
CA GLY A 84 1.67 17.67 -8.58
C GLY A 84 1.31 16.22 -8.33
N THR A 85 1.26 15.37 -9.37
CA THR A 85 0.99 13.94 -9.20
C THR A 85 2.27 13.23 -8.75
N ARG A 86 2.30 12.79 -7.51
CA ARG A 86 3.44 12.15 -6.87
C ARG A 86 3.16 10.67 -6.63
N ILE A 87 4.20 9.85 -6.55
CA ILE A 87 4.06 8.44 -6.12
C ILE A 87 3.34 8.34 -4.78
N HIS A 88 3.55 9.31 -3.88
CA HIS A 88 2.86 9.33 -2.58
C HIS A 88 1.33 9.49 -2.70
N ASP A 89 0.83 10.03 -3.80
CA ASP A 89 -0.60 10.17 -4.01
C ASP A 89 -1.27 8.81 -4.29
N LEU A 90 -0.53 7.80 -4.79
CA LEU A 90 -1.00 6.41 -4.85
C LEU A 90 -1.38 5.87 -3.47
N ARG A 91 -0.61 6.23 -2.44
CA ARG A 91 -0.92 5.87 -1.06
C ARG A 91 -2.21 6.54 -0.58
N ARG A 92 -2.43 7.81 -0.96
CA ARG A 92 -3.68 8.52 -0.65
C ARG A 92 -4.87 7.86 -1.36
N SER A 93 -4.69 7.52 -2.64
CA SER A 93 -5.71 6.81 -3.41
C SER A 93 -6.09 5.49 -2.74
N MET A 94 -5.11 4.71 -2.28
CA MET A 94 -5.36 3.47 -1.54
C MET A 94 -6.20 3.70 -0.29
N GLY A 95 -5.87 4.72 0.51
CA GLY A 95 -6.66 5.08 1.71
C GLY A 95 -8.08 5.48 1.35
N SER A 96 -8.28 6.29 0.31
CA SER A 96 -9.62 6.70 -0.15
C SER A 96 -10.46 5.53 -0.65
N TRP A 97 -9.86 4.59 -1.40
CA TRP A 97 -10.54 3.38 -1.83
C TRP A 97 -10.95 2.50 -0.64
N GLN A 98 -10.09 2.32 0.36
CA GLN A 98 -10.42 1.55 1.56
C GLN A 98 -11.60 2.17 2.32
N VAL A 99 -11.67 3.51 2.41
CA VAL A 99 -12.84 4.20 3.02
C VAL A 99 -14.10 3.93 2.22
N ASN A 100 -14.06 4.10 0.89
CA ASN A 100 -15.23 3.88 0.02
C ASN A 100 -15.75 2.43 0.10
N LEU A 101 -14.87 1.49 0.43
CA LEU A 101 -15.22 0.09 0.67
C LEU A 101 -15.63 -0.20 2.13
N GLY A 102 -15.79 0.81 2.98
CA GLY A 102 -16.27 0.67 4.34
C GLY A 102 -15.21 0.23 5.36
N SER A 103 -13.92 0.26 5.00
CA SER A 103 -12.85 -0.08 5.96
C SER A 103 -12.79 0.92 7.10
N SER A 104 -12.61 0.43 8.34
CA SER A 104 -12.46 1.31 9.49
C SER A 104 -11.17 2.14 9.42
N LEU A 105 -11.20 3.35 10.00
CA LEU A 105 -10.00 4.21 10.06
C LEU A 105 -8.81 3.53 10.76
N ALA A 106 -9.07 2.62 11.69
CA ALA A 106 -8.02 1.84 12.36
C ALA A 106 -7.31 0.88 11.38
N ILE A 107 -8.06 0.18 10.51
CA ILE A 107 -7.52 -0.70 9.46
C ILE A 107 -6.72 0.13 8.46
N ILE A 108 -7.28 1.25 8.01
CA ILE A 108 -6.63 2.16 7.06
C ILE A 108 -5.33 2.72 7.66
N GLY A 109 -5.38 3.19 8.91
CA GLY A 109 -4.19 3.67 9.61
C GLY A 109 -3.10 2.61 9.72
N LYS A 110 -3.46 1.37 10.02
CA LYS A 110 -2.54 0.23 10.07
C LYS A 110 -1.95 -0.09 8.69
N SER A 111 -2.77 -0.17 7.64
CA SER A 111 -2.33 -0.46 6.27
C SER A 111 -1.38 0.63 5.75
N LEU A 112 -1.62 1.88 6.12
CA LEU A 112 -0.80 3.02 5.76
C LEU A 112 0.35 3.29 6.75
N ASN A 113 0.54 2.48 7.79
CA ASN A 113 1.55 2.69 8.84
C ASN A 113 1.52 4.11 9.44
N HIS A 114 0.32 4.60 9.75
CA HIS A 114 0.16 5.86 10.46
C HIS A 114 0.33 5.64 11.96
N LYS A 115 1.25 6.37 12.58
CA LYS A 115 1.43 6.32 14.05
C LYS A 115 0.27 6.97 14.81
N ASN A 116 -0.39 7.93 14.20
CA ASN A 116 -1.50 8.67 14.80
C ASN A 116 -2.75 8.52 13.93
N LEU A 117 -3.85 8.09 14.53
CA LEU A 117 -5.16 8.00 13.88
C LEU A 117 -5.65 9.35 13.35
N ALA A 118 -5.25 10.47 13.96
CA ALA A 118 -5.54 11.80 13.45
C ALA A 118 -5.02 12.01 12.00
N THR A 119 -3.91 11.38 11.64
CA THR A 119 -3.40 11.40 10.26
C THR A 119 -4.32 10.66 9.29
N THR A 120 -5.10 9.70 9.79
CA THR A 120 -6.06 8.91 8.99
C THR A 120 -7.42 9.61 8.95
N ALA A 121 -7.69 10.54 9.88
CA ALA A 121 -8.94 11.30 9.95
C ALA A 121 -9.21 12.16 8.70
N ILE A 122 -8.18 12.46 7.90
CA ILE A 122 -8.38 13.12 6.58
C ILE A 122 -9.28 12.32 5.65
N TYR A 123 -9.41 11.02 5.87
CA TYR A 123 -10.29 10.13 5.12
C TYR A 123 -11.70 10.01 5.74
N ALA A 124 -11.95 10.57 6.92
CA ALA A 124 -13.22 10.42 7.64
C ALA A 124 -14.40 11.15 6.96
N HIS A 125 -14.12 12.06 6.05
CA HIS A 125 -15.14 12.86 5.35
C HIS A 125 -15.67 12.20 4.08
N VAL A 126 -15.34 10.96 3.83
CA VAL A 126 -15.71 10.26 2.60
C VAL A 126 -16.92 9.38 2.88
N ASN A 127 -18.05 9.80 2.31
CA ASN A 127 -19.27 9.03 2.04
C ASN A 127 -20.12 8.53 3.25
N GLU A 128 -21.39 8.94 3.28
CA GLU A 128 -22.39 8.45 4.26
C GLU A 128 -22.85 7.02 3.95
N GLU A 129 -22.66 6.53 2.74
CA GLU A 129 -23.12 5.22 2.30
C GLU A 129 -22.53 4.04 3.10
N PRO A 130 -21.23 3.95 3.37
CA PRO A 130 -20.69 2.92 4.25
C PRO A 130 -21.24 2.97 5.68
N VAL A 131 -21.60 4.16 6.17
CA VAL A 131 -22.22 4.32 7.50
C VAL A 131 -23.62 3.70 7.47
N ARG A 132 -24.42 4.01 6.46
CA ARG A 132 -25.75 3.45 6.28
C ARG A 132 -25.71 1.93 6.17
N GLN A 133 -24.84 1.38 5.33
CA GLN A 133 -24.67 -0.06 5.15
C GLN A 133 -24.30 -0.76 6.45
N SER A 134 -23.39 -0.19 7.23
CA SER A 134 -22.99 -0.72 8.53
C SER A 134 -24.15 -0.75 9.53
N MET A 135 -24.96 0.33 9.58
CA MET A 135 -26.13 0.41 10.43
C MET A 135 -27.22 -0.60 10.01
N GLU A 136 -27.43 -0.78 8.72
CA GLU A 136 -28.38 -1.73 8.15
C GLU A 136 -27.99 -3.18 8.51
N GLN A 137 -26.73 -3.54 8.29
CA GLN A 137 -26.19 -4.85 8.64
C GLN A 137 -26.33 -5.14 10.15
N ALA A 138 -26.01 -4.17 11.00
CA ALA A 138 -26.17 -4.30 12.44
C ALA A 138 -27.65 -4.48 12.82
N SER A 139 -28.56 -3.70 12.24
CA SER A 139 -30.00 -3.80 12.49
C SER A 139 -30.55 -5.18 12.13
N VAL A 140 -30.22 -5.68 10.93
CA VAL A 140 -30.62 -7.02 10.49
C VAL A 140 -30.09 -8.11 11.44
N ALA A 141 -28.83 -8.02 11.85
CA ALA A 141 -28.23 -8.97 12.76
C ALA A 141 -28.89 -8.95 14.15
N MET A 142 -29.22 -7.76 14.67
CA MET A 142 -29.90 -7.60 15.95
C MET A 142 -31.33 -8.18 15.91
N ILE A 143 -32.08 -7.96 14.85
CA ILE A 143 -33.43 -8.52 14.67
C ILE A 143 -33.34 -10.04 14.61
N ALA A 144 -32.47 -10.60 13.78
CA ALA A 144 -32.27 -12.06 13.69
C ALA A 144 -31.82 -12.72 15.00
N ALA A 145 -31.16 -11.99 15.89
CA ALA A 145 -30.77 -12.48 17.20
C ALA A 145 -31.91 -12.44 18.23
N SER A 146 -32.91 -11.55 18.05
CA SER A 146 -34.07 -11.42 18.94
C SER A 146 -35.17 -12.48 18.68
N ASP A 147 -35.13 -13.13 17.50
CA ASP A 147 -36.09 -14.17 17.08
C ASP A 147 -35.66 -15.58 17.54
N LYS A 148 -34.59 -15.71 18.32
CA LYS A 148 -34.12 -16.94 18.94
C LYS A 148 -34.44 -17.01 20.44
#